data_0ba8ec6c4b072e60c2e3ec323fc2a65d
#
_entry.id   0ba8ec6c4b072e60c2e3ec323fc2a65d
#
_cell.length_a   1.000
_cell.length_b   1.000
_cell.length_c   1.000
_cell.angle_alpha   90.00
_cell.angle_beta   90.00
_cell.angle_gamma   90.00
#
_symmetry.space_group_name_H-M   'P 1'
#
loop_
_entity.id
_entity.type
_entity.pdbx_description
1 polymer ?
#
loop_
_entity_poly.entity_id
_entity_poly.type
_entity_poly.pdbx_seq_one_letter_code
_entity_poly.pdbx_strand_id
1 'polypeptide(L)'
;MTAETFQSNIQACVLTRTKKDVSLYSQAGRYWKEIEDNAYVFNRKFKTAETLKTVTKEDVMSLFENHIKSDGKYRSKISSHIVGKDKSEVDDVLFAAQVEQGTVLVGDNTSAMDDFKRGCALYPTVKRK
;
A
#
# COMPACT_ATOMS: atom_id res chain seq x y z
N MET A 1 9.13 16.79 -12.83
CA MET A 1 8.11 17.58 -12.09
C MET A 1 8.78 18.79 -11.47
N THR A 2 8.28 19.99 -11.75
CA THR A 2 8.82 21.26 -11.18
C THR A 2 8.43 21.38 -9.70
N ALA A 3 9.10 22.28 -8.96
CA ALA A 3 8.76 22.55 -7.57
C ALA A 3 7.33 23.12 -7.44
N GLU A 4 6.93 23.99 -8.35
CA GLU A 4 5.59 24.57 -8.40
C GLU A 4 4.50 23.52 -8.61
N THR A 5 4.73 22.58 -9.55
CA THR A 5 3.80 21.47 -9.80
C THR A 5 3.68 20.57 -8.57
N PHE A 6 4.79 20.30 -7.88
CA PHE A 6 4.77 19.51 -6.65
C PHE A 6 3.94 20.19 -5.57
N GLN A 7 4.20 21.48 -5.34
CA GLN A 7 3.47 22.26 -4.32
C GLN A 7 1.97 22.34 -4.63
N SER A 8 1.62 22.53 -5.90
CA SER A 8 0.22 22.51 -6.35
C SER A 8 -0.46 21.17 -6.05
N ASN A 9 0.24 20.05 -6.29
CA ASN A 9 -0.29 18.72 -5.99
C ASN A 9 -0.47 18.50 -4.48
N ILE A 10 0.46 18.96 -3.64
CA ILE A 10 0.32 18.91 -2.18
C ILE A 10 -0.92 19.72 -1.73
N GLN A 11 -1.09 20.94 -2.25
CA GLN A 11 -2.27 21.74 -1.95
C GLN A 11 -3.57 21.05 -2.37
N ALA A 12 -3.63 20.48 -3.56
CA ALA A 12 -4.78 19.73 -4.03
C ALA A 12 -5.11 18.52 -3.12
N CYS A 13 -4.09 17.79 -2.68
CA CYS A 13 -4.25 16.69 -1.71
C CYS A 13 -4.79 17.18 -0.37
N VAL A 14 -4.25 18.29 0.16
CA VAL A 14 -4.72 18.89 1.42
C VAL A 14 -6.18 19.31 1.32
N LEU A 15 -6.55 20.02 0.25
CA LEU A 15 -7.93 20.43 0.00
C LEU A 15 -8.88 19.24 -0.09
N THR A 16 -8.49 18.20 -0.81
CA THR A 16 -9.29 16.98 -0.95
C THR A 16 -9.49 16.30 0.41
N ARG A 17 -8.45 16.21 1.23
CA ARG A 17 -8.53 15.59 2.57
C ARG A 17 -9.35 16.39 3.57
N THR A 18 -9.29 17.72 3.51
CA THR A 18 -10.00 18.61 4.45
C THR A 18 -11.41 18.95 4.01
N LYS A 19 -11.82 18.55 2.82
CA LYS A 19 -13.17 18.77 2.29
C LYS A 19 -14.23 18.35 3.31
N LYS A 20 -15.28 19.17 3.44
CA LYS A 20 -16.42 18.88 4.31
C LYS A 20 -17.13 17.60 3.81
N ASP A 21 -17.55 16.77 4.75
CA ASP A 21 -18.33 15.59 4.42
C ASP A 21 -19.65 16.03 3.74
N VAL A 22 -20.03 15.35 2.66
CA VAL A 22 -21.18 15.72 1.84
C VAL A 22 -22.51 15.42 2.53
N SER A 23 -22.51 14.43 3.40
CA SER A 23 -23.72 13.98 4.13
C SER A 23 -23.37 13.50 5.52
N LEU A 24 -24.39 13.44 6.39
CA LEU A 24 -24.27 12.81 7.71
C LEU A 24 -23.84 11.35 7.62
N TYR A 25 -24.33 10.64 6.60
CA TYR A 25 -23.95 9.23 6.36
C TYR A 25 -22.45 9.08 6.07
N SER A 26 -21.89 9.93 5.21
CA SER A 26 -20.46 9.89 4.92
C SER A 26 -19.59 10.26 6.13
N GLN A 27 -20.05 11.19 6.94
CA GLN A 27 -19.39 11.55 8.20
C GLN A 27 -19.42 10.40 9.21
N ALA A 28 -20.59 9.79 9.40
CA ALA A 28 -20.75 8.64 10.30
C ALA A 28 -19.91 7.45 9.84
N GLY A 29 -19.91 7.13 8.53
CA GLY A 29 -19.08 6.05 7.97
C GLY A 29 -17.59 6.26 8.19
N ARG A 30 -17.11 7.51 8.09
CA ARG A 30 -15.72 7.85 8.40
C ARG A 30 -15.37 7.63 9.88
N TYR A 31 -16.25 7.98 10.79
CA TYR A 31 -16.03 7.73 12.23
C TYR A 31 -16.14 6.24 12.55
N TRP A 32 -17.11 5.55 11.94
CA TRP A 32 -17.29 4.12 12.12
C TRP A 32 -16.04 3.34 11.69
N LYS A 33 -15.42 3.72 10.56
CA LYS A 33 -14.17 3.12 10.10
C LYS A 33 -13.05 3.21 11.14
N GLU A 34 -12.93 4.32 11.87
CA GLU A 34 -11.94 4.47 12.93
C GLU A 34 -12.20 3.50 14.12
N ILE A 35 -13.47 3.14 14.34
CA ILE A 35 -13.86 2.17 15.37
C ILE A 35 -13.55 0.76 14.90
N GLU A 36 -13.95 0.40 13.67
CA GLU A 36 -13.68 -0.91 13.08
C GLU A 36 -12.17 -1.23 13.03
N ASP A 37 -11.37 -0.26 12.63
CA ASP A 37 -9.91 -0.38 12.57
C ASP A 37 -9.25 -0.33 13.97
N ASN A 38 -10.03 -0.12 15.05
CA ASN A 38 -9.53 0.09 16.41
C ASN A 38 -8.48 1.21 16.52
N ALA A 39 -8.52 2.18 15.64
CA ALA A 39 -7.55 3.27 15.56
C ALA A 39 -7.96 4.50 16.38
N TYR A 40 -9.26 4.77 16.46
CA TYR A 40 -9.89 5.86 17.26
C TYR A 40 -9.33 7.26 16.98
N VAL A 41 -8.83 7.50 15.77
CA VAL A 41 -8.28 8.80 15.35
C VAL A 41 -9.33 9.58 14.56
N PHE A 42 -10.34 10.10 15.22
CA PHE A 42 -11.48 10.78 14.59
C PHE A 42 -11.12 12.05 13.81
N ASN A 43 -10.00 12.67 14.11
CA ASN A 43 -9.47 13.84 13.40
C ASN A 43 -8.39 13.46 12.35
N ARG A 44 -8.30 12.19 11.93
CA ARG A 44 -7.29 11.66 10.99
C ARG A 44 -7.14 12.53 9.75
N LYS A 45 -8.25 12.99 9.14
CA LYS A 45 -8.20 13.80 7.92
C LYS A 45 -7.41 15.10 8.11
N PHE A 46 -7.53 15.75 9.25
CA PHE A 46 -6.81 16.99 9.56
C PHE A 46 -5.34 16.72 9.87
N LYS A 47 -5.06 15.68 10.68
CA LYS A 47 -3.68 15.25 10.95
C LYS A 47 -2.94 14.88 9.68
N THR A 48 -3.59 14.12 8.79
CA THR A 48 -3.01 13.76 7.48
C THR A 48 -2.74 15.01 6.64
N ALA A 49 -3.66 15.98 6.63
CA ALA A 49 -3.48 17.23 5.90
C ALA A 49 -2.30 18.07 6.45
N GLU A 50 -2.11 18.08 7.75
CA GLU A 50 -0.96 18.74 8.39
C GLU A 50 0.35 18.06 8.01
N THR A 51 0.40 16.71 8.09
CA THR A 51 1.58 15.94 7.66
C THR A 51 1.88 16.15 6.18
N LEU A 52 0.87 16.20 5.30
CA LEU A 52 1.07 16.45 3.88
C LEU A 52 1.80 17.77 3.58
N LYS A 53 1.59 18.80 4.40
CA LYS A 53 2.28 20.09 4.23
C LYS A 53 3.78 20.03 4.54
N THR A 54 4.22 19.03 5.30
CA THR A 54 5.64 18.83 5.65
C THR A 54 6.37 17.88 4.69
N VAL A 55 5.65 17.20 3.80
CA VAL A 55 6.24 16.27 2.83
C VAL A 55 7.02 17.04 1.77
N THR A 56 8.26 16.63 1.55
CA THR A 56 9.14 17.19 0.52
C THR A 56 9.15 16.31 -0.73
N LYS A 57 9.65 16.86 -1.84
CA LYS A 57 9.85 16.10 -3.07
C LYS A 57 10.88 14.99 -2.85
N GLU A 58 11.90 15.26 -2.06
CA GLU A 58 12.97 14.35 -1.70
C GLU A 58 12.43 13.14 -0.91
N ASP A 59 11.47 13.33 0.00
CA ASP A 59 10.80 12.25 0.73
C ASP A 59 10.08 11.31 -0.24
N VAL A 60 9.34 11.88 -1.21
CA VAL A 60 8.60 11.09 -2.20
C VAL A 60 9.56 10.32 -3.12
N MET A 61 10.65 10.96 -3.54
CA MET A 61 11.67 10.30 -4.38
C MET A 61 12.36 9.17 -3.63
N SER A 62 12.74 9.39 -2.38
CA SER A 62 13.34 8.37 -1.51
C SER A 62 12.39 7.18 -1.29
N LEU A 63 11.11 7.44 -1.05
CA LEU A 63 10.11 6.39 -0.95
C LEU A 63 10.02 5.58 -2.25
N PHE A 64 9.96 6.25 -3.39
CA PHE A 64 9.90 5.60 -4.69
C PHE A 64 11.12 4.71 -4.95
N GLU A 65 12.32 5.25 -4.74
CA GLU A 65 13.58 4.54 -4.97
C GLU A 65 13.74 3.32 -4.06
N ASN A 66 13.35 3.43 -2.81
CA ASN A 66 13.53 2.36 -1.83
C ASN A 66 12.46 1.28 -1.89
N HIS A 67 11.20 1.62 -2.21
CA HIS A 67 10.07 0.70 -2.05
C HIS A 67 9.35 0.34 -3.35
N ILE A 68 9.46 1.15 -4.40
CA ILE A 68 8.68 0.98 -5.63
C ILE A 68 9.55 0.55 -6.81
N LYS A 69 10.69 1.21 -6.99
CA LYS A 69 11.63 0.94 -8.07
C LYS A 69 12.05 -0.54 -8.07
N SER A 70 12.30 -1.12 -9.26
CA SER A 70 12.58 -2.56 -9.43
C SER A 70 13.73 -3.10 -8.59
N ASP A 71 14.75 -2.27 -8.36
CA ASP A 71 15.96 -2.52 -7.57
C ASP A 71 15.89 -1.92 -6.15
N GLY A 72 14.71 -1.47 -5.71
CA GLY A 72 14.52 -0.83 -4.41
C GLY A 72 14.81 -1.78 -3.24
N LYS A 73 15.62 -1.32 -2.29
CA LYS A 73 16.11 -2.11 -1.14
C LYS A 73 14.98 -2.75 -0.31
N TYR A 74 13.85 -2.07 -0.18
CA TYR A 74 12.72 -2.51 0.64
C TYR A 74 11.49 -2.85 -0.21
N ARG A 75 11.72 -3.04 -1.52
CA ARG A 75 10.63 -3.41 -2.41
C ARG A 75 10.09 -4.78 -2.04
N SER A 76 8.79 -4.84 -1.83
CA SER A 76 8.06 -6.08 -1.64
C SER A 76 6.92 -6.12 -2.65
N LYS A 77 6.85 -7.18 -3.44
CA LYS A 77 5.80 -7.38 -4.46
C LYS A 77 5.15 -8.72 -4.23
N ILE A 78 3.83 -8.74 -4.19
CA ILE A 78 3.05 -9.97 -4.28
C ILE A 78 2.26 -9.95 -5.59
N SER A 79 2.20 -11.08 -6.26
CA SER A 79 1.49 -11.25 -7.52
C SER A 79 0.62 -12.49 -7.42
N SER A 80 -0.66 -12.37 -7.77
CA SER A 80 -1.57 -13.50 -7.87
C SER A 80 -1.85 -13.78 -9.34
N HIS A 81 -1.62 -15.00 -9.76
CA HIS A 81 -1.85 -15.46 -11.13
C HIS A 81 -2.99 -16.46 -11.12
N ILE A 82 -4.04 -16.18 -11.88
CA ILE A 82 -5.17 -17.10 -12.09
C ILE A 82 -5.04 -17.64 -13.51
N VAL A 83 -4.73 -18.91 -13.62
CA VAL A 83 -4.54 -19.58 -14.90
C VAL A 83 -5.84 -20.30 -15.29
N GLY A 84 -6.29 -20.10 -16.52
CA GLY A 84 -7.46 -20.80 -17.06
C GLY A 84 -7.22 -22.33 -17.19
N LYS A 85 -8.29 -23.04 -17.49
CA LYS A 85 -8.28 -24.52 -17.57
C LYS A 85 -7.36 -25.08 -18.66
N ASP A 86 -7.12 -24.29 -19.71
CA ASP A 86 -6.20 -24.62 -20.81
C ASP A 86 -4.84 -23.97 -20.52
N LYS A 87 -4.05 -24.63 -19.66
CA LYS A 87 -2.65 -24.22 -19.43
C LYS A 87 -1.88 -24.24 -20.74
N SER A 88 -1.31 -23.11 -21.11
CA SER A 88 -0.33 -23.06 -22.19
C SER A 88 1.07 -23.35 -21.61
N GLU A 89 1.95 -24.00 -22.39
CA GLU A 89 3.35 -24.23 -22.04
C GLU A 89 4.10 -22.92 -21.72
N VAL A 90 3.59 -21.80 -22.22
CA VAL A 90 4.11 -20.45 -21.98
C VAL A 90 3.99 -20.06 -20.50
N ASP A 91 2.94 -20.47 -19.81
CA ASP A 91 2.73 -20.13 -18.40
C ASP A 91 3.77 -20.83 -17.52
N ASP A 92 4.10 -22.08 -17.79
CA ASP A 92 5.10 -22.82 -17.01
C ASP A 92 6.52 -22.24 -17.20
N VAL A 93 6.86 -21.76 -18.41
CA VAL A 93 8.14 -21.10 -18.69
C VAL A 93 8.22 -19.73 -17.99
N LEU A 94 7.15 -18.95 -18.01
CA LEU A 94 7.10 -17.67 -17.31
C LEU A 94 7.22 -17.84 -15.78
N PHE A 95 6.59 -18.85 -15.22
CA PHE A 95 6.73 -19.16 -13.80
C PHE A 95 8.16 -19.57 -13.43
N ALA A 96 8.77 -20.46 -14.21
CA ALA A 96 10.15 -20.89 -14.00
C ALA A 96 11.13 -19.69 -14.04
N ALA A 97 11.00 -18.80 -15.02
CA ALA A 97 11.84 -17.63 -15.15
C ALA A 97 11.68 -16.63 -13.95
N GLN A 98 10.48 -16.54 -13.38
CA GLN A 98 10.26 -15.70 -12.19
C GLN A 98 10.90 -16.29 -10.93
N VAL A 99 10.89 -17.60 -10.76
CA VAL A 99 11.55 -18.30 -9.65
C VAL A 99 13.07 -18.13 -9.71
N GLU A 100 13.67 -18.22 -10.90
CA GLU A 100 15.10 -17.97 -11.11
C GLU A 100 15.52 -16.56 -10.74
N GLN A 101 14.60 -15.57 -10.83
CA GLN A 101 14.82 -14.19 -10.40
C GLN A 101 14.63 -13.96 -8.88
N GLY A 102 14.54 -15.03 -8.09
CA GLY A 102 14.39 -14.95 -6.62
C GLY A 102 12.96 -14.73 -6.14
N THR A 103 11.96 -14.95 -6.99
CA THR A 103 10.56 -14.93 -6.59
C THR A 103 10.21 -16.21 -5.83
N VAL A 104 9.63 -16.08 -4.64
CA VAL A 104 9.13 -17.22 -3.86
C VAL A 104 7.74 -17.58 -4.37
N LEU A 105 7.60 -18.82 -4.86
CA LEU A 105 6.32 -19.37 -5.31
C LEU A 105 5.58 -19.93 -4.10
N VAL A 106 4.38 -19.41 -3.84
CA VAL A 106 3.51 -19.91 -2.78
C VAL A 106 2.48 -20.83 -3.43
N GLY A 107 2.45 -22.09 -3.03
CA GLY A 107 1.48 -23.06 -3.53
C GLY A 107 0.04 -22.70 -3.15
N ASP A 108 -0.91 -23.30 -3.82
CA ASP A 108 -2.36 -23.09 -3.65
C ASP A 108 -2.95 -23.79 -2.42
N ASN A 109 -2.16 -24.57 -1.69
CA ASN A 109 -2.61 -25.24 -0.48
C ASN A 109 -2.48 -24.35 0.76
N THR A 110 -3.35 -24.60 1.74
CA THR A 110 -3.41 -23.82 2.98
C THR A 110 -2.10 -23.84 3.77
N SER A 111 -1.40 -24.98 3.79
CA SER A 111 -0.13 -25.12 4.52
C SER A 111 0.96 -24.23 3.94
N ALA A 112 1.15 -24.23 2.62
CA ALA A 112 2.15 -23.38 1.96
C ALA A 112 1.87 -21.88 2.19
N MET A 113 0.60 -21.48 2.19
CA MET A 113 0.18 -20.12 2.47
C MET A 113 0.47 -19.73 3.93
N ASP A 114 0.22 -20.63 4.88
CA ASP A 114 0.47 -20.36 6.30
C ASP A 114 1.97 -20.30 6.60
N ASP A 115 2.79 -21.15 6.00
CA ASP A 115 4.24 -21.13 6.13
C ASP A 115 4.83 -19.83 5.53
N PHE A 116 4.33 -19.40 4.38
CA PHE A 116 4.69 -18.12 3.79
C PHE A 116 4.35 -16.95 4.73
N LYS A 117 3.12 -16.92 5.27
CA LYS A 117 2.69 -15.88 6.22
C LYS A 117 3.54 -15.83 7.49
N ARG A 118 3.94 -16.99 8.01
CA ARG A 118 4.85 -17.07 9.18
C ARG A 118 6.24 -16.52 8.90
N GLY A 119 6.72 -16.66 7.67
CA GLY A 119 8.00 -16.12 7.22
C GLY A 119 7.98 -14.62 6.93
N CYS A 120 6.79 -14.02 6.76
CA CYS A 120 6.67 -12.59 6.49
C CYS A 120 6.85 -11.77 7.77
N ALA A 121 7.54 -10.62 7.65
CA ALA A 121 7.56 -9.64 8.73
C ALA A 121 6.14 -9.13 9.00
N LEU A 122 5.68 -9.28 10.22
CA LEU A 122 4.38 -8.75 10.63
C LEU A 122 4.41 -7.22 10.59
N TYR A 123 3.32 -6.62 10.12
CA TYR A 123 3.13 -5.18 10.26
C TYR A 123 3.25 -4.80 11.75
N PRO A 124 3.98 -3.71 12.06
CA PRO A 124 4.06 -3.25 13.43
C PRO A 124 2.63 -2.99 13.93
N THR A 125 2.26 -3.66 15.01
CA THR A 125 0.99 -3.40 15.67
C THR A 125 0.94 -1.95 16.08
N VAL A 126 -0.14 -1.24 15.73
CA VAL A 126 -0.36 0.12 16.22
C VAL A 126 -0.38 0.07 17.74
N LYS A 127 0.64 0.60 18.39
CA LYS A 127 0.65 0.70 19.85
C LYS A 127 -0.54 1.57 20.25
N ARG A 128 -1.52 0.95 20.90
CA ARG A 128 -2.63 1.69 21.52
C ARG A 128 -2.01 2.58 22.61
N LYS A 129 -2.17 3.89 22.44
CA LYS A 129 -1.90 4.85 23.52
C LYS A 129 -3.12 4.96 24.40
#